data_eb147dafe1b313149cbe874957b3a3cb
#
_entry.id   eb147dafe1b313149cbe874957b3a3cb
#
_cell.length_a   1.000
_cell.length_b   1.000
_cell.length_c   1.000
_cell.angle_alpha   90.00
_cell.angle_beta   90.00
_cell.angle_gamma   90.00
#
_symmetry.space_group_name_H-M   'P 1'
#
loop_
_entity.id
_entity.type
_entity.pdbx_description
1 polymer ?
#
loop_
_entity_poly.entity_id
_entity_poly.type
_entity_poly.pdbx_seq_one_letter_code
_entity_poly.pdbx_strand_id
1 'polypeptide(L)'
;MTIHIIITMVLLLAFLFGSIWYAKKKYQINLAVLGLGAVAFFLSSQILEKLIHIIVLHPQKDGSIALLQDHPLVYIVYGLAMAAFFEETARLIFFKWLKKKRNLEKSDALAYGLGHGGLELIFLGVTSLINLYIVLSAVQTQNPQVMQLSLIHI
;
A
#
# COMPACT_ATOMS: atom_id res chain seq x y z
N MET A 1 20.51 7.73 -12.94
CA MET A 1 19.68 7.41 -11.77
C MET A 1 18.18 7.31 -12.15
N THR A 2 17.63 8.27 -12.85
CA THR A 2 16.21 8.30 -13.33
C THR A 2 15.78 7.04 -14.08
N ILE A 3 16.64 6.52 -14.97
CA ILE A 3 16.33 5.32 -15.76
C ILE A 3 16.14 4.07 -14.90
N HIS A 4 16.86 3.94 -13.78
CA HIS A 4 16.71 2.80 -12.87
C HIS A 4 15.35 2.83 -12.15
N ILE A 5 14.86 4.02 -11.80
CA ILE A 5 13.53 4.18 -11.18
C ILE A 5 12.44 3.73 -12.16
N ILE A 6 12.53 4.20 -13.41
CA ILE A 6 11.56 3.81 -14.46
C ILE A 6 11.60 2.30 -14.70
N ILE A 7 12.80 1.72 -14.83
CA ILE A 7 12.96 0.28 -15.01
C ILE A 7 12.35 -0.48 -13.82
N THR A 8 12.61 -0.04 -12.58
CA THR A 8 12.04 -0.67 -11.38
C THR A 8 10.51 -0.61 -11.38
N MET A 9 9.93 0.55 -11.72
CA MET A 9 8.46 0.67 -11.84
C MET A 9 7.88 -0.30 -12.86
N VAL A 10 8.50 -0.38 -14.06
CA VAL A 10 8.06 -1.29 -15.11
C VAL A 10 8.16 -2.75 -14.65
N LEU A 11 9.24 -3.12 -13.99
CA LEU A 11 9.45 -4.47 -13.47
C LEU A 11 8.42 -4.83 -12.37
N LEU A 12 8.12 -3.91 -11.45
CA LEU A 12 7.09 -4.12 -10.42
C LEU A 12 5.70 -4.34 -11.04
N LEU A 13 5.32 -3.52 -12.00
CA LEU A 13 4.04 -3.67 -12.68
C LEU A 13 4.00 -4.95 -13.53
N ALA A 14 5.08 -5.26 -14.25
CA ALA A 14 5.19 -6.50 -15.02
C ALA A 14 5.09 -7.74 -14.13
N PHE A 15 5.72 -7.71 -12.95
CA PHE A 15 5.63 -8.77 -11.95
C PHE A 15 4.18 -8.92 -11.43
N LEU A 16 3.52 -7.82 -11.09
CA LEU A 16 2.14 -7.84 -10.61
C LEU A 16 1.18 -8.45 -11.66
N PHE A 17 1.16 -7.86 -12.86
CA PHE A 17 0.27 -8.33 -13.92
C PHE A 17 0.62 -9.74 -14.42
N GLY A 18 1.91 -10.06 -14.48
CA GLY A 18 2.39 -11.39 -14.80
C GLY A 18 1.96 -12.44 -13.76
N SER A 19 2.00 -12.08 -12.48
CA SER A 19 1.54 -12.95 -11.37
C SER A 19 0.03 -13.18 -11.44
N ILE A 20 -0.76 -12.14 -11.70
CA ILE A 20 -2.23 -12.25 -11.87
C ILE A 20 -2.56 -13.12 -13.10
N TRP A 21 -1.90 -12.86 -14.23
CA TRP A 21 -2.10 -13.66 -15.45
C TRP A 21 -1.75 -15.13 -15.22
N TYR A 22 -0.60 -15.42 -14.62
CA TYR A 22 -0.17 -16.77 -14.30
C TYR A 22 -1.14 -17.48 -13.36
N ALA A 23 -1.56 -16.80 -12.28
CA ALA A 23 -2.52 -17.32 -11.32
C ALA A 23 -3.89 -17.58 -11.99
N LYS A 24 -4.33 -16.70 -12.88
CA LYS A 24 -5.56 -16.91 -13.65
C LYS A 24 -5.47 -18.14 -14.56
N LYS A 25 -4.34 -18.29 -15.27
CA LYS A 25 -4.14 -19.40 -16.20
C LYS A 25 -3.97 -20.74 -15.49
N LYS A 26 -3.18 -20.79 -14.41
CA LYS A 26 -2.80 -22.05 -13.74
C LYS A 26 -3.78 -22.48 -12.65
N TYR A 27 -4.26 -21.52 -11.85
CA TYR A 27 -5.10 -21.81 -10.68
C TYR A 27 -6.54 -21.37 -10.86
N GLN A 28 -6.88 -20.80 -12.01
CA GLN A 28 -8.22 -20.33 -12.37
C GLN A 28 -8.84 -19.43 -11.30
N ILE A 29 -8.01 -18.54 -10.71
CA ILE A 29 -8.43 -17.63 -9.66
C ILE A 29 -9.69 -16.84 -10.06
N ASN A 30 -10.54 -16.55 -9.06
CA ASN A 30 -11.72 -15.74 -9.24
C ASN A 30 -11.35 -14.26 -9.19
N LEU A 31 -11.54 -13.53 -10.31
CA LEU A 31 -11.23 -12.10 -10.39
C LEU A 31 -12.11 -11.23 -9.48
N ALA A 32 -13.32 -11.67 -9.13
CA ALA A 32 -14.14 -10.96 -8.16
C ALA A 32 -13.52 -11.03 -6.75
N VAL A 33 -12.93 -12.17 -6.37
CA VAL A 33 -12.20 -12.33 -5.10
C VAL A 33 -10.91 -11.51 -5.10
N LEU A 34 -10.22 -11.43 -6.25
CA LEU A 34 -9.07 -10.54 -6.42
C LEU A 34 -9.51 -9.07 -6.19
N GLY A 35 -10.59 -8.64 -6.82
CA GLY A 35 -11.16 -7.31 -6.61
C GLY A 35 -11.54 -7.05 -5.14
N LEU A 36 -12.11 -8.05 -4.45
CA LEU A 36 -12.41 -7.96 -3.03
C LEU A 36 -11.15 -7.77 -2.17
N GLY A 37 -10.04 -8.45 -2.50
CA GLY A 37 -8.76 -8.25 -1.83
C GLY A 37 -8.25 -6.82 -1.98
N ALA A 38 -8.32 -6.25 -3.20
CA ALA A 38 -7.96 -4.87 -3.47
C ALA A 38 -8.85 -3.88 -2.69
N VAL A 39 -10.17 -4.08 -2.69
CA VAL A 39 -11.12 -3.25 -1.92
C VAL A 39 -10.85 -3.35 -0.42
N ALA A 40 -10.53 -4.55 0.09
CA ALA A 40 -10.20 -4.76 1.49
C ALA A 40 -8.98 -3.93 1.91
N PHE A 41 -7.88 -3.98 1.15
CA PHE A 41 -6.71 -3.13 1.38
C PHE A 41 -7.07 -1.64 1.36
N PHE A 42 -7.77 -1.21 0.32
CA PHE A 42 -8.13 0.20 0.18
C PHE A 42 -8.94 0.72 1.37
N LEU A 43 -9.97 0.00 1.79
CA LEU A 43 -10.82 0.40 2.91
C LEU A 43 -10.08 0.34 4.24
N SER A 44 -9.33 -0.75 4.51
CA SER A 44 -8.63 -0.91 5.78
C SER A 44 -7.45 0.04 5.92
N SER A 45 -6.52 0.04 4.95
CA SER A 45 -5.26 0.76 5.09
C SER A 45 -5.32 2.19 4.57
N GLN A 46 -6.05 2.45 3.46
CA GLN A 46 -6.07 3.80 2.91
C GLN A 46 -7.16 4.70 3.51
N ILE A 47 -8.19 4.14 4.12
CA ILE A 47 -9.26 4.91 4.75
C ILE A 47 -9.23 4.76 6.27
N LEU A 48 -9.52 3.56 6.80
CA LEU A 48 -9.73 3.39 8.24
C LEU A 48 -8.46 3.62 9.05
N GLU A 49 -7.35 3.02 8.66
CA GLU A 49 -6.06 3.18 9.32
C GLU A 49 -5.59 4.65 9.28
N LYS A 50 -5.69 5.32 8.13
CA LYS A 50 -5.34 6.74 8.01
C LYS A 50 -6.20 7.65 8.88
N LEU A 51 -7.50 7.38 9.00
CA LEU A 51 -8.38 8.14 9.89
C LEU A 51 -7.95 7.98 11.36
N ILE A 52 -7.60 6.77 11.78
CA ILE A 52 -7.09 6.54 13.13
C ILE A 52 -5.72 7.20 13.33
N HIS A 53 -4.83 7.16 12.34
CA HIS A 53 -3.55 7.87 12.43
C HIS A 53 -3.72 9.38 12.61
N ILE A 54 -4.67 10.00 11.91
CA ILE A 54 -4.97 11.43 12.09
C ILE A 54 -5.45 11.71 13.53
N ILE A 55 -6.31 10.86 14.07
CA ILE A 55 -6.86 11.02 15.43
C ILE A 55 -5.81 10.77 16.50
N VAL A 56 -4.94 9.77 16.34
CA VAL A 56 -3.97 9.36 17.36
C VAL A 56 -2.68 10.16 17.31
N LEU A 57 -2.16 10.40 16.09
CA LEU A 57 -0.85 11.02 15.90
C LEU A 57 -0.91 12.55 15.85
N HIS A 58 -2.09 13.13 15.63
CA HIS A 58 -2.31 14.58 15.56
C HIS A 58 -1.25 15.30 14.72
N PRO A 59 -1.12 14.98 13.42
CA PRO A 59 -0.10 15.61 12.57
C PRO A 59 -0.28 17.13 12.58
N GLN A 60 0.83 17.86 12.73
CA GLN A 60 0.86 19.31 12.73
C GLN A 60 0.63 19.85 11.31
N LYS A 61 0.35 21.17 11.20
CA LYS A 61 0.12 21.82 9.90
C LYS A 61 1.32 21.77 8.96
N ASP A 62 2.52 21.64 9.52
CA ASP A 62 3.78 21.49 8.78
C ASP A 62 4.10 20.01 8.43
N GLY A 63 3.18 19.08 8.76
CA GLY A 63 3.36 17.65 8.53
C GLY A 63 4.17 16.93 9.61
N SER A 64 4.70 17.64 10.63
CA SER A 64 5.45 17.01 11.71
C SER A 64 4.52 16.19 12.63
N ILE A 65 5.08 15.13 13.22
CA ILE A 65 4.39 14.25 14.18
C ILE A 65 5.24 14.21 15.45
N ALA A 66 4.70 14.73 16.57
CA ALA A 66 5.42 14.80 17.85
C ALA A 66 5.92 13.41 18.31
N LEU A 67 5.07 12.37 18.20
CA LEU A 67 5.46 11.01 18.58
C LEU A 67 6.68 10.50 17.79
N LEU A 68 6.80 10.85 16.51
CA LEU A 68 7.96 10.48 15.69
C LEU A 68 9.22 11.22 16.14
N GLN A 69 9.10 12.49 16.53
CA GLN A 69 10.23 13.30 16.98
C GLN A 69 10.72 12.91 18.37
N ASP A 70 9.78 12.74 19.32
CA ASP A 70 10.11 12.49 20.71
C ASP A 70 10.41 11.00 21.01
N HIS A 71 9.66 10.09 20.35
CA HIS A 71 9.72 8.66 20.61
C HIS A 71 9.64 7.83 19.32
N PRO A 72 10.67 7.86 18.44
CA PRO A 72 10.63 7.24 17.12
C PRO A 72 10.39 5.72 17.16
N LEU A 73 10.90 5.02 18.17
CA LEU A 73 10.65 3.58 18.33
C LEU A 73 9.18 3.28 18.65
N VAL A 74 8.55 4.10 19.49
CA VAL A 74 7.12 3.96 19.82
C VAL A 74 6.27 4.23 18.59
N TYR A 75 6.63 5.23 17.79
CA TYR A 75 5.97 5.52 16.52
C TYR A 75 6.04 4.33 15.55
N ILE A 76 7.22 3.71 15.40
CA ILE A 76 7.40 2.53 14.54
C ILE A 76 6.55 1.36 15.04
N VAL A 77 6.61 1.04 16.35
CA VAL A 77 5.82 -0.07 16.93
C VAL A 77 4.32 0.18 16.77
N TYR A 78 3.87 1.41 17.01
CA TYR A 78 2.49 1.82 16.79
C TYR A 78 2.07 1.59 15.32
N GLY A 79 2.85 2.08 14.35
CA GLY A 79 2.55 1.91 12.93
C GLY A 79 2.44 0.45 12.52
N LEU A 80 3.41 -0.39 12.92
CA LEU A 80 3.40 -1.83 12.63
C LEU A 80 2.18 -2.54 13.26
N ALA A 81 1.84 -2.19 14.51
CA ALA A 81 0.70 -2.77 15.21
C ALA A 81 -0.63 -2.38 14.54
N MET A 82 -0.77 -1.12 14.12
CA MET A 82 -1.97 -0.62 13.44
C MET A 82 -2.14 -1.23 12.06
N ALA A 83 -1.08 -1.29 11.24
CA ALA A 83 -1.11 -1.94 9.95
C ALA A 83 -1.54 -3.41 10.08
N ALA A 84 -0.87 -4.18 10.96
CA ALA A 84 -1.23 -5.57 11.21
C ALA A 84 -2.69 -5.73 11.67
N PHE A 85 -3.16 -4.86 12.59
CA PHE A 85 -4.53 -4.92 13.10
C PHE A 85 -5.56 -4.68 11.99
N PHE A 86 -5.40 -3.64 11.19
CA PHE A 86 -6.36 -3.30 10.13
C PHE A 86 -6.35 -4.31 9.00
N GLU A 87 -5.18 -4.76 8.57
CA GLU A 87 -5.05 -5.74 7.47
C GLU A 87 -5.60 -7.11 7.87
N GLU A 88 -5.25 -7.64 9.04
CA GLU A 88 -5.75 -8.92 9.51
C GLU A 88 -7.26 -8.89 9.81
N THR A 89 -7.76 -7.79 10.38
CA THR A 89 -9.19 -7.60 10.62
C THR A 89 -9.96 -7.57 9.30
N ALA A 90 -9.49 -6.82 8.31
CA ALA A 90 -10.11 -6.79 6.98
C ALA A 90 -10.12 -8.18 6.33
N ARG A 91 -8.98 -8.89 6.35
CA ARG A 91 -8.87 -10.26 5.85
C ARG A 91 -9.87 -11.19 6.51
N LEU A 92 -9.96 -11.16 7.84
CA LEU A 92 -10.88 -11.99 8.61
C LEU A 92 -12.36 -11.70 8.25
N ILE A 93 -12.73 -10.43 8.16
CA ILE A 93 -14.09 -10.00 7.81
C ILE A 93 -14.45 -10.49 6.40
N PHE A 94 -13.58 -10.25 5.41
CA PHE A 94 -13.85 -10.63 4.03
C PHE A 94 -13.93 -12.13 3.84
N PHE A 95 -13.04 -12.93 4.45
CA PHE A 95 -13.12 -14.39 4.36
C PHE A 95 -14.33 -14.96 5.11
N LYS A 96 -14.71 -14.43 6.28
CA LYS A 96 -15.93 -14.82 6.97
C LYS A 96 -17.18 -14.52 6.12
N TRP A 97 -17.22 -13.36 5.49
CA TRP A 97 -18.31 -12.98 4.60
C TRP A 97 -18.38 -13.89 3.37
N LEU A 98 -17.23 -14.15 2.72
CA LEU A 98 -17.16 -15.00 1.54
C LEU A 98 -17.57 -16.43 1.85
N LYS A 99 -17.14 -16.98 3.01
CA LYS A 99 -17.50 -18.33 3.48
C LYS A 99 -19.02 -18.50 3.68
N LYS A 100 -19.74 -17.44 4.05
CA LYS A 100 -21.20 -17.49 4.15
C LYS A 100 -21.91 -17.60 2.79
N LYS A 101 -21.24 -17.20 1.72
CA LYS A 101 -21.81 -17.16 0.36
C LYS A 101 -21.46 -18.37 -0.48
N ARG A 102 -20.32 -19.00 -0.23
CA ARG A 102 -19.82 -20.17 -0.97
C ARG A 102 -18.74 -20.92 -0.20
N ASN A 103 -18.47 -22.15 -0.64
CA ASN A 103 -17.30 -22.88 -0.14
C ASN A 103 -16.02 -22.19 -0.60
N LEU A 104 -15.07 -22.02 0.32
CA LEU A 104 -13.77 -21.43 0.04
C LEU A 104 -12.84 -22.44 -0.59
N GLU A 105 -12.11 -22.01 -1.60
CA GLU A 105 -11.06 -22.78 -2.26
C GLU A 105 -9.69 -22.15 -1.99
N LYS A 106 -8.61 -22.92 -2.18
CA LYS A 106 -7.23 -22.39 -2.07
C LYS A 106 -6.96 -21.28 -3.08
N SER A 107 -7.59 -21.37 -4.27
CA SER A 107 -7.54 -20.32 -5.30
C SER A 107 -8.12 -18.98 -4.84
N ASP A 108 -9.07 -18.98 -3.88
CA ASP A 108 -9.64 -17.75 -3.31
C ASP A 108 -8.63 -17.02 -2.42
N ALA A 109 -7.86 -17.76 -1.62
CA ALA A 109 -6.80 -17.17 -0.80
C ALA A 109 -5.71 -16.52 -1.68
N LEU A 110 -5.34 -17.21 -2.77
CA LEU A 110 -4.39 -16.67 -3.74
C LEU A 110 -4.95 -15.43 -4.45
N ALA A 111 -6.21 -15.48 -4.89
CA ALA A 111 -6.88 -14.35 -5.56
C ALA A 111 -6.96 -13.13 -4.64
N TYR A 112 -7.41 -13.32 -3.39
CA TYR A 112 -7.48 -12.25 -2.39
C TYR A 112 -6.10 -11.65 -2.13
N GLY A 113 -5.07 -12.49 -1.89
CA GLY A 113 -3.71 -12.03 -1.62
C GLY A 113 -3.11 -11.25 -2.79
N LEU A 114 -3.33 -11.68 -4.04
CA LEU A 114 -2.90 -10.95 -5.23
C LEU A 114 -3.64 -9.62 -5.40
N GLY A 115 -4.90 -9.54 -5.01
CA GLY A 115 -5.67 -8.30 -5.04
C GLY A 115 -5.20 -7.32 -3.96
N HIS A 116 -5.09 -7.78 -2.72
CA HIS A 116 -4.65 -7.00 -1.57
C HIS A 116 -3.21 -6.51 -1.76
N GLY A 117 -2.25 -7.42 -1.88
CA GLY A 117 -0.84 -7.08 -2.05
C GLY A 117 -0.53 -6.40 -3.39
N GLY A 118 -1.33 -6.65 -4.43
CA GLY A 118 -1.21 -5.96 -5.72
C GLY A 118 -1.56 -4.48 -5.60
N LEU A 119 -2.65 -4.15 -4.91
CA LEU A 119 -3.01 -2.75 -4.68
C LEU A 119 -2.04 -2.06 -3.72
N GLU A 120 -1.60 -2.76 -2.67
CA GLU A 120 -0.55 -2.31 -1.76
C GLU A 120 0.74 -1.97 -2.52
N LEU A 121 1.20 -2.86 -3.42
CA LEU A 121 2.38 -2.63 -4.24
C LEU A 121 2.24 -1.37 -5.10
N ILE A 122 1.06 -1.09 -5.63
CA ILE A 122 0.80 0.15 -6.38
C ILE A 122 0.87 1.36 -5.46
N PHE A 123 0.17 1.34 -4.32
CA PHE A 123 0.10 2.48 -3.41
C PHE A 123 1.42 2.76 -2.69
N LEU A 124 2.13 1.75 -2.22
CA LEU A 124 3.38 1.93 -1.49
C LEU A 124 4.59 1.88 -2.41
N GLY A 125 4.64 0.93 -3.35
CA GLY A 125 5.79 0.74 -4.24
C GLY A 125 5.89 1.81 -5.33
N VAL A 126 4.84 1.91 -6.16
CA VAL A 126 4.87 2.82 -7.31
C VAL A 126 4.87 4.29 -6.87
N THR A 127 4.04 4.66 -5.87
CA THR A 127 4.03 6.05 -5.38
C THR A 127 5.36 6.46 -4.74
N SER A 128 6.01 5.56 -3.98
CA SER A 128 7.34 5.83 -3.42
C SER A 128 8.40 6.05 -4.48
N LEU A 129 8.36 5.29 -5.59
CA LEU A 129 9.26 5.48 -6.71
C LEU A 129 8.99 6.79 -7.47
N ILE A 130 7.73 7.19 -7.59
CA ILE A 130 7.34 8.49 -8.16
C ILE A 130 7.87 9.62 -7.27
N ASN A 131 7.67 9.56 -5.96
CA ASN A 131 8.19 10.54 -5.02
C ASN A 131 9.72 10.62 -5.08
N LEU A 132 10.41 9.49 -5.10
CA LEU A 132 11.86 9.44 -5.27
C LEU A 132 12.31 10.11 -6.58
N TYR A 133 11.59 9.87 -7.68
CA TYR A 133 11.86 10.51 -8.96
C TYR A 133 11.70 12.04 -8.88
N ILE A 134 10.63 12.52 -8.24
CA ILE A 134 10.36 13.95 -8.07
C ILE A 134 11.47 14.60 -7.23
N VAL A 135 11.85 14.00 -6.10
CA VAL A 135 12.93 14.50 -5.23
C VAL A 135 14.25 14.60 -6.00
N LEU A 136 14.61 13.54 -6.72
CA LEU A 136 15.87 13.52 -7.47
C LEU A 136 15.89 14.53 -8.61
N SER A 137 14.76 14.72 -9.31
CA SER A 137 14.68 15.73 -10.36
C SER A 137 14.74 17.15 -9.80
N ALA A 138 14.14 17.39 -8.62
CA ALA A 138 14.22 18.66 -7.91
C ALA A 138 15.65 19.00 -7.51
N VAL A 139 16.38 18.04 -6.96
CA VAL A 139 17.80 18.20 -6.60
C VAL A 139 18.67 18.50 -7.82
N GLN A 140 18.42 17.82 -8.96
CA GLN A 140 19.17 18.02 -10.19
C GLN A 140 18.91 19.39 -10.84
N THR A 141 17.68 19.89 -10.76
CA THR A 141 17.29 21.17 -11.36
C THR A 141 17.49 22.38 -10.43
N GLN A 142 17.92 22.14 -9.18
CA GLN A 142 18.05 23.17 -8.13
C GLN A 142 16.79 24.04 -7.98
N ASN A 143 15.61 23.49 -8.25
CA ASN A 143 14.34 24.20 -8.19
C ASN A 143 13.81 24.23 -6.74
N PRO A 144 13.85 25.41 -6.05
CA PRO A 144 13.46 25.48 -4.64
C PRO A 144 11.98 25.20 -4.40
N GLN A 145 11.10 25.43 -5.37
CA GLN A 145 9.66 25.16 -5.22
C GLN A 145 9.35 23.67 -5.22
N VAL A 146 10.03 22.91 -6.09
CA VAL A 146 9.86 21.44 -6.15
C VAL A 146 10.51 20.78 -4.93
N MET A 147 11.58 21.35 -4.40
CA MET A 147 12.25 20.88 -3.17
C MET A 147 11.32 21.04 -1.95
N GLN A 148 10.60 22.16 -1.82
CA GLN A 148 9.62 22.34 -0.74
C GLN A 148 8.46 21.35 -0.83
N LEU A 149 7.91 21.12 -2.02
CA LEU A 149 6.82 20.16 -2.22
C LEU A 149 7.24 18.71 -1.91
N SER A 150 8.49 18.34 -2.17
CA SER A 150 9.00 17.00 -1.89
C SER A 150 9.17 16.71 -0.39
N LEU A 151 9.43 17.73 0.42
CA LEU A 151 9.58 17.60 1.88
C LEU A 151 8.23 17.46 2.62
N ILE A 152 7.13 17.88 1.99
CA ILE A 152 5.78 17.78 2.57
C ILE A 152 5.18 16.38 2.39
N HIS A 153 5.69 15.58 1.46
CA HIS A 153 5.14 14.28 1.09
C HIS A 153 6.00 13.07 1.52
N ILE A 154 7.09 13.29 2.28
CA ILE A 154 7.88 12.25 2.92
C ILE A 154 7.42 12.08 4.37
#